data_eb022491b80106d5248a2c235040d31f
#
_entry.id   eb022491b80106d5248a2c235040d31f
#
_cell.length_a   1.000
_cell.length_b   1.000
_cell.length_c   1.000
_cell.angle_alpha   90.00
_cell.angle_beta   90.00
_cell.angle_gamma   90.00
#
_symmetry.space_group_name_H-M   'P 1'
#
loop_
_entity.id
_entity.type
_entity.pdbx_description
1 polymer ?
#
loop_
_entity_poly.entity_id
_entity_poly.type
_entity_poly.pdbx_seq_one_letter_code
_entity_poly.pdbx_strand_id
1 'polypeptide(L)' 'MPSREFNLRLQDMLTEIAVIEKTIAGLTYETFSKNEQALRVILYSLAVIGEAVASSTDALEAANPELPWHQIRGMR' A
#
# COMPACT_ATOMS: atom_id res chain seq x y z
N MET A 1 19.37 1.87 -11.39
CA MET A 1 18.70 0.58 -11.08
C MET A 1 18.11 0.61 -9.69
N PRO A 2 16.91 0.07 -9.49
CA PRO A 2 16.36 -0.01 -8.14
C PRO A 2 17.22 -0.87 -7.25
N SER A 3 17.36 -0.49 -6.00
CA SER A 3 18.10 -1.27 -5.03
C SER A 3 17.33 -2.55 -4.66
N ARG A 4 18.02 -3.50 -4.06
CA ARG A 4 17.38 -4.70 -3.53
C ARG A 4 16.32 -4.34 -2.50
N GLU A 5 16.62 -3.37 -1.66
CA GLU A 5 15.69 -2.91 -0.65
C GLU A 5 14.42 -2.34 -1.27
N PHE A 6 14.57 -1.56 -2.33
CA PHE A 6 13.42 -1.00 -3.05
C PHE A 6 12.53 -2.12 -3.61
N ASN A 7 13.15 -3.14 -4.22
CA ASN A 7 12.39 -4.27 -4.76
C ASN A 7 11.66 -5.04 -3.66
N LEU A 8 12.27 -5.19 -2.50
CA LEU A 8 11.61 -5.84 -1.37
C LEU A 8 10.40 -5.04 -0.90
N ARG A 9 10.51 -3.71 -0.87
CA ARG A 9 9.38 -2.86 -0.51
C ARG A 9 8.23 -2.99 -1.50
N LEU A 10 8.57 -3.05 -2.80
CA LEU A 10 7.54 -3.27 -3.82
C LEU A 10 6.84 -4.60 -3.64
N GLN A 11 7.61 -5.65 -3.35
CA GLN A 11 7.02 -6.96 -3.10
C GLN A 11 6.11 -6.95 -1.88
N ASP A 12 6.52 -6.26 -0.82
CA ASP A 12 5.70 -6.13 0.38
C ASP A 12 4.37 -5.45 0.05
N MET A 13 4.41 -4.38 -0.74
CA MET A 13 3.20 -3.69 -1.15
C MET A 13 2.27 -4.59 -1.96
N LEU A 14 2.83 -5.31 -2.93
CA LEU A 14 2.04 -6.22 -3.77
C LEU A 14 1.43 -7.34 -2.94
N THR A 15 2.17 -7.87 -1.99
CA THR A 15 1.67 -8.91 -1.10
C THR A 15 0.49 -8.40 -0.28
N GLU A 16 0.59 -7.18 0.27
CA GLU A 16 -0.49 -6.62 1.08
C GLU A 16 -1.70 -6.28 0.23
N ILE A 17 -1.50 -5.82 -1.00
CA ILE A 17 -2.62 -5.60 -1.91
C ILE A 17 -3.37 -6.90 -2.19
N ALA A 18 -2.64 -7.98 -2.40
CA ALA A 18 -3.26 -9.29 -2.60
C ALA A 18 -4.05 -9.75 -1.38
N VAL A 19 -3.53 -9.47 -0.18
CA VAL A 19 -4.23 -9.77 1.07
C VAL A 19 -5.54 -8.99 1.14
N ILE A 20 -5.50 -7.69 0.79
CA ILE A 20 -6.70 -6.87 0.79
C ILE A 20 -7.74 -7.43 -0.19
N GLU A 21 -7.33 -7.73 -1.42
CA GLU A 21 -8.23 -8.27 -2.43
C GLU A 21 -8.87 -9.57 -1.97
N LYS A 22 -8.08 -10.45 -1.37
CA LYS A 22 -8.58 -11.72 -0.87
C LYS A 22 -9.55 -11.52 0.29
N THR A 23 -9.24 -10.57 1.17
CA THR A 23 -10.05 -10.31 2.35
C THR A 23 -11.43 -9.78 2.00
N ILE A 24 -11.50 -8.90 0.98
CA ILE A 24 -12.79 -8.30 0.59
C ILE A 24 -13.56 -9.13 -0.43
N ALA A 25 -12.93 -10.16 -1.00
CA ALA A 25 -13.60 -11.01 -1.99
C ALA A 25 -14.83 -11.66 -1.36
N GLY A 26 -15.98 -11.51 -2.04
CA GLY A 26 -17.22 -12.08 -1.57
C GLY A 26 -17.92 -11.32 -0.45
N LEU A 27 -17.32 -10.22 0.02
CA LEU A 27 -17.96 -9.38 1.04
C LEU A 27 -18.76 -8.26 0.38
N THR A 28 -19.95 -7.98 0.95
CA THR A 28 -20.68 -6.77 0.59
C THR A 28 -20.23 -5.65 1.53
N TYR A 29 -20.60 -4.41 1.19
CA TYR A 29 -20.31 -3.29 2.10
C TYR A 29 -20.86 -3.55 3.49
N GLU A 30 -22.08 -4.08 3.56
CA GLU A 30 -22.75 -4.32 4.85
C GLU A 30 -22.02 -5.39 5.65
N THR A 31 -21.67 -6.53 5.04
CA THR A 31 -20.95 -7.57 5.76
C THR A 31 -19.54 -7.16 6.12
N PHE A 32 -18.87 -6.39 5.25
CA PHE A 32 -17.53 -5.89 5.54
C PHE A 32 -17.53 -4.95 6.74
N SER A 33 -18.48 -4.02 6.80
CA SER A 33 -18.51 -3.03 7.88
C SER A 33 -18.76 -3.64 9.25
N LYS A 34 -19.32 -4.84 9.30
CA LYS A 34 -19.58 -5.55 10.56
C LYS A 34 -18.51 -6.59 10.89
N ASN A 35 -17.55 -6.79 10.02
CA ASN A 35 -16.52 -7.81 10.20
C ASN A 35 -15.27 -7.20 10.78
N GLU A 36 -15.11 -7.28 12.11
CA GLU A 36 -13.97 -6.70 12.80
C GLU A 36 -12.63 -7.27 12.32
N GLN A 37 -12.59 -8.58 12.05
CA GLN A 37 -11.34 -9.20 11.60
C GLN A 37 -10.93 -8.69 10.24
N ALA A 38 -11.89 -8.56 9.32
CA ALA A 38 -11.61 -8.02 8.00
C ALA A 38 -11.12 -6.58 8.10
N LEU A 39 -11.76 -5.77 8.94
CA LEU A 39 -11.33 -4.39 9.15
C LEU A 39 -9.90 -4.31 9.68
N ARG A 40 -9.56 -5.15 10.66
CA ARG A 40 -8.21 -5.16 11.23
C ARG A 40 -7.17 -5.57 10.19
N VAL A 41 -7.48 -6.59 9.38
CA VAL A 41 -6.58 -7.03 8.32
C VAL A 41 -6.34 -5.89 7.33
N ILE A 42 -7.41 -5.22 6.88
CA ILE A 42 -7.30 -4.13 5.93
C ILE A 42 -6.48 -2.97 6.51
N LEU A 43 -6.75 -2.60 7.77
CA LEU A 43 -6.01 -1.52 8.41
C LEU A 43 -4.53 -1.85 8.55
N TYR A 44 -4.22 -3.09 8.93
CA TYR A 44 -2.83 -3.53 9.01
C TYR A 44 -2.15 -3.47 7.65
N SER A 45 -2.82 -4.00 6.62
CA SER A 45 -2.25 -4.01 5.27
C SER A 45 -2.02 -2.60 4.74
N LEU A 46 -2.96 -1.69 5.01
CA LEU A 46 -2.81 -0.29 4.61
C LEU A 46 -1.64 0.37 5.33
N ALA A 47 -1.44 0.05 6.61
CA ALA A 47 -0.32 0.59 7.36
C ALA A 47 1.02 0.11 6.79
N VAL A 48 1.11 -1.17 6.43
CA VAL A 48 2.33 -1.73 5.81
C VAL A 48 2.60 -1.06 4.47
N ILE A 49 1.56 -0.89 3.65
CA ILE A 49 1.71 -0.21 2.36
C ILE A 49 2.17 1.23 2.58
N GLY A 50 1.57 1.93 3.52
CA GLY A 50 1.95 3.30 3.84
C GLY A 50 3.41 3.43 4.25
N GLU A 51 3.89 2.52 5.10
CA GLU A 51 5.30 2.51 5.51
C GLU A 51 6.23 2.22 4.34
N ALA A 52 5.84 1.27 3.48
CA ALA A 52 6.65 0.92 2.32
C ALA A 52 6.75 2.10 1.35
N VAL A 53 5.65 2.81 1.12
CA VAL A 53 5.66 4.01 0.28
C VAL A 53 6.56 5.08 0.89
N ALA A 54 6.40 5.34 2.20
CA ALA A 54 7.19 6.37 2.87
C ALA A 54 8.68 6.10 2.79
N SER A 55 9.08 4.83 2.99
CA SER A 55 10.50 4.48 2.95
C SER A 55 11.05 4.37 1.52
N SER A 56 10.19 4.34 0.52
CA SER A 56 10.60 4.23 -0.89
C SER A 56 10.44 5.53 -1.67
N THR A 57 10.00 6.60 -1.03
CA THR A 57 9.66 7.85 -1.71
C THR A 57 10.84 8.40 -2.51
N ASP A 58 12.04 8.43 -1.89
CA ASP A 58 13.21 8.98 -2.56
C ASP A 58 13.56 8.20 -3.83
N ALA A 59 13.49 6.87 -3.74
CA ALA A 59 13.78 6.03 -4.90
C ALA A 59 12.73 6.20 -5.99
N LEU A 60 11.46 6.31 -5.61
CA LEU A 60 10.38 6.52 -6.56
C LEU A 60 10.50 7.87 -7.26
N GLU A 61 10.85 8.93 -6.52
CA GLU A 61 11.05 10.24 -7.09
C GLU A 61 12.22 10.26 -8.06
N ALA A 62 13.30 9.62 -7.69
CA ALA A 62 14.48 9.55 -8.55
C ALA A 62 14.18 8.80 -9.85
N ALA A 63 13.35 7.76 -9.78
CA ALA A 63 12.99 6.96 -10.95
C ALA A 63 11.94 7.64 -11.83
N ASN A 64 11.14 8.54 -11.26
CA ASN A 64 10.01 9.16 -11.97
C ASN A 64 9.93 10.66 -11.69
N PRO A 65 10.97 11.43 -12.06
CA PRO A 65 11.00 12.85 -11.72
C PRO A 65 9.92 13.69 -12.39
N GLU A 66 9.28 13.17 -13.43
CA GLU A 66 8.23 13.86 -14.15
C GLU A 66 6.88 13.87 -13.43
N LEU A 67 6.73 13.07 -12.39
CA LEU A 67 5.47 13.01 -11.64
C LEU A 67 5.38 14.17 -10.64
N PRO A 68 4.14 14.62 -10.33
CA PRO A 68 3.95 15.75 -9.40
C PRO A 68 4.06 15.32 -7.93
N TRP A 69 5.26 14.98 -7.51
CA TRP A 69 5.51 14.41 -6.17
C TRP A 69 5.07 15.31 -5.03
N HIS A 70 5.22 16.63 -5.22
CA HIS A 70 4.78 17.58 -4.19
C HIS A 70 3.28 17.46 -3.94
N GLN A 71 2.50 17.37 -5.01
CA GLN A 71 1.06 17.23 -4.91
C GLN A 71 0.67 15.86 -4.34
N ILE A 72 1.39 14.81 -4.74
CA ILE A 72 1.15 13.46 -4.23
C ILE A 72 1.36 13.43 -2.72
N ARG A 73 2.43 14.05 -2.23
CA ARG A 73 2.69 14.11 -0.79
C ARG A 73 1.59 14.86 -0.05
N GLY A 74 1.03 15.88 -0.67
CA GLY A 74 -0.05 16.65 -0.07
C GLY A 74 -1.36 15.89 0.07
N MET A 75 -1.47 14.72 -0.54
CA MET A 75 -2.66 13.88 -0.44
C MET A 75 -2.73 13.06 0.85
N ARG A 76 -1.70 13.08 1.66
CA ARG A 76 -1.68 12.34 2.93
C ARG A 76 -2.48 13.03 4.01
#